data_326c1510c44e991e47bf47cfe7e3f9db
#
_entry.id   326c1510c44e991e47bf47cfe7e3f9db
#
_cell.length_a   1.000
_cell.length_b   1.000
_cell.length_c   1.000
_cell.angle_alpha   90.00
_cell.angle_beta   90.00
_cell.angle_gamma   90.00
#
_symmetry.space_group_name_H-M   'P 1'
#
loop_
_entity.id
_entity.type
_entity.pdbx_description
1 polymer ?
#
loop_
_entity_poly.entity_id
_entity_poly.type
_entity_poly.pdbx_seq_one_letter_code
_entity_poly.pdbx_strand_id
1 'polypeptide(L)'
;MGGGGEYRNLNTFFETLAISHRVSCLHTHQQNGSAERKHRHIVETGLTLLAHASVPFRFCSDAFTTACFLINRLPSRLLHIKTPLELLLGQTPDYTFLKVFGCACWPHLRPYNKHNLEY
;
A
#
# COMPACT_ATOMS: atom_id res chain seq x y z
N MET A 1 -5.68 -27.78 -6.36
CA MET A 1 -4.72 -27.05 -7.21
C MET A 1 -4.49 -25.70 -6.58
N GLY A 2 -3.45 -25.57 -5.74
CA GLY A 2 -3.08 -24.32 -5.07
C GLY A 2 -2.30 -23.43 -6.04
N GLY A 3 -3.00 -22.46 -6.60
CA GLY A 3 -2.50 -21.76 -7.74
C GLY A 3 -1.62 -20.56 -7.40
N GLY A 4 -0.37 -20.68 -7.27
CA GLY A 4 0.58 -19.59 -7.45
C GLY A 4 0.92 -19.28 -8.92
N GLY A 5 0.14 -19.85 -9.87
CA GLY A 5 0.44 -19.73 -11.30
C GLY A 5 0.38 -18.31 -11.85
N GLU A 6 -0.47 -17.48 -11.28
CA GLU A 6 -0.65 -16.06 -11.68
C GLU A 6 0.63 -15.23 -11.48
N TYR A 7 1.37 -15.50 -10.40
CA TYR A 7 2.58 -14.74 -10.07
C TYR A 7 3.84 -15.25 -10.77
N ARG A 8 3.81 -16.45 -11.37
CA ARG A 8 4.97 -17.01 -12.10
C ARG A 8 5.35 -16.15 -13.32
N ASN A 9 4.37 -15.57 -13.98
CA ASN A 9 4.59 -14.69 -15.13
C ASN A 9 5.24 -13.34 -14.76
N LEU A 10 5.25 -13.01 -13.45
CA LEU A 10 5.85 -11.79 -12.92
C LEU A 10 7.30 -12.00 -12.43
N ASN A 11 7.85 -13.21 -12.52
CA ASN A 11 9.20 -13.49 -12.00
C ASN A 11 10.25 -12.58 -12.61
N THR A 12 10.24 -12.43 -13.94
CA THR A 12 11.19 -11.56 -14.65
C THR A 12 11.06 -10.10 -14.19
N PHE A 13 9.84 -9.63 -13.96
CA PHE A 13 9.58 -8.29 -13.42
C PHE A 13 10.09 -8.14 -12.00
N PHE A 14 9.86 -9.13 -11.14
CA PHE A 14 10.37 -9.13 -9.76
C PHE A 14 11.89 -9.12 -9.71
N GLU A 15 12.55 -9.89 -10.59
CA GLU A 15 14.01 -9.90 -10.70
C GLU A 15 14.59 -8.55 -11.06
N THR A 16 13.94 -7.80 -11.97
CA THR A 16 14.38 -6.42 -12.32
C THR A 16 14.30 -5.45 -11.14
N LEU A 17 13.41 -5.73 -10.18
CA LEU A 17 13.22 -4.96 -8.95
C LEU A 17 14.02 -5.51 -7.76
N ALA A 18 14.91 -6.48 -7.99
CA ALA A 18 15.66 -7.18 -6.95
C ALA A 18 14.75 -7.83 -5.88
N ILE A 19 13.54 -8.24 -6.26
CA ILE A 19 12.57 -8.93 -5.41
C ILE A 19 12.68 -10.44 -5.60
N SER A 20 13.06 -11.15 -4.55
CA SER A 20 13.11 -12.61 -4.55
C SER A 20 11.70 -13.20 -4.40
N HIS A 21 11.20 -13.86 -5.45
CA HIS A 21 9.93 -14.57 -5.40
C HIS A 21 10.12 -15.97 -4.78
N ARG A 22 9.46 -16.21 -3.66
CA ARG A 22 9.46 -17.52 -2.97
C ARG A 22 8.09 -18.14 -3.04
N VAL A 23 8.04 -19.42 -3.37
CA VAL A 23 6.80 -20.21 -3.40
C VAL A 23 6.79 -21.13 -2.19
N SER A 24 5.66 -21.19 -1.47
CA SER A 24 5.46 -22.15 -0.37
C SER A 24 5.41 -23.59 -0.90
N CYS A 25 5.82 -24.55 -0.09
CA CYS A 25 5.69 -25.95 -0.43
C CYS A 25 4.23 -26.35 -0.65
N LEU A 26 4.00 -27.34 -1.50
CA LEU A 26 2.67 -27.92 -1.73
C LEU A 26 2.03 -28.35 -0.40
N HIS A 27 0.77 -28.00 -0.20
CA HIS A 27 -0.04 -28.32 0.98
C HIS A 27 0.41 -27.69 2.31
N THR A 28 1.29 -26.69 2.29
CA THR A 28 1.73 -25.97 3.50
C THR A 28 1.18 -24.54 3.55
N HIS A 29 -0.15 -24.41 3.68
CA HIS A 29 -0.83 -23.09 3.77
C HIS A 29 -0.32 -22.23 4.93
N GLN A 30 0.16 -22.85 6.00
CA GLN A 30 0.70 -22.16 7.18
C GLN A 30 1.93 -21.27 6.85
N GLN A 31 2.71 -21.61 5.84
CA GLN A 31 3.86 -20.80 5.40
C GLN A 31 3.45 -19.47 4.79
N ASN A 32 2.20 -19.36 4.34
CA ASN A 32 1.67 -18.15 3.68
C ASN A 32 0.92 -17.21 4.65
N GLY A 33 0.72 -17.61 5.90
CA GLY A 33 -0.11 -16.87 6.86
C GLY A 33 0.37 -15.44 7.15
N SER A 34 1.66 -15.14 6.97
CA SER A 34 2.19 -13.78 7.10
C SER A 34 1.75 -12.88 5.94
N ALA A 35 1.83 -13.39 4.71
CA ALA A 35 1.38 -12.67 3.52
C ALA A 35 -0.14 -12.45 3.55
N GLU A 36 -0.91 -13.46 3.96
CA GLU A 36 -2.36 -13.37 4.10
C GLU A 36 -2.79 -12.32 5.13
N ARG A 37 -2.14 -12.28 6.29
CA ARG A 37 -2.39 -11.24 7.31
C ARG A 37 -2.07 -9.84 6.79
N LYS A 38 -0.96 -9.68 6.06
CA LYS A 38 -0.59 -8.39 5.48
C LYS A 38 -1.57 -7.95 4.41
N HIS A 39 -1.97 -8.87 3.53
CA HIS A 39 -2.99 -8.61 2.53
C HIS A 39 -4.32 -8.19 3.17
N ARG A 40 -4.79 -8.95 4.16
CA ARG A 40 -6.00 -8.60 4.91
C ARG A 40 -5.90 -7.22 5.53
N HIS A 41 -4.81 -6.89 6.18
CA HIS A 41 -4.59 -5.58 6.80
C HIS A 41 -4.68 -4.43 5.77
N ILE A 42 -4.11 -4.61 4.58
CA ILE A 42 -4.21 -3.62 3.50
C ILE A 42 -5.66 -3.46 3.04
N VAL A 43 -6.35 -4.59 2.81
CA VAL A 43 -7.74 -4.59 2.33
C VAL A 43 -8.66 -3.94 3.35
N GLU A 44 -8.61 -4.35 4.62
CA GLU A 44 -9.44 -3.80 5.69
C GLU A 44 -9.19 -2.30 5.86
N THR A 45 -7.94 -1.86 5.85
CA THR A 45 -7.60 -0.43 5.94
C THR A 45 -8.14 0.35 4.73
N GLY A 46 -7.95 -0.15 3.52
CA GLY A 46 -8.44 0.51 2.30
C GLY A 46 -9.97 0.62 2.27
N LEU A 47 -10.68 -0.45 2.63
CA LEU A 47 -12.15 -0.44 2.73
C LEU A 47 -12.64 0.52 3.82
N THR A 48 -11.92 0.60 4.95
CA THR A 48 -12.24 1.56 6.01
C THR A 48 -12.08 3.00 5.54
N LEU A 49 -11.03 3.31 4.77
CA LEU A 49 -10.84 4.63 4.19
C LEU A 49 -11.98 5.01 3.24
N LEU A 50 -12.40 4.09 2.36
CA LEU A 50 -13.53 4.32 1.46
C LEU A 50 -14.83 4.57 2.21
N ALA A 51 -15.14 3.72 3.19
CA ALA A 51 -16.35 3.81 3.97
C ALA A 51 -16.40 5.12 4.79
N HIS A 52 -15.31 5.45 5.48
CA HIS A 52 -15.22 6.66 6.29
C HIS A 52 -15.34 7.95 5.46
N ALA A 53 -14.75 7.97 4.28
CA ALA A 53 -14.80 9.11 3.37
C ALA A 53 -16.12 9.17 2.58
N SER A 54 -16.93 8.11 2.61
CA SER A 54 -18.15 7.98 1.80
C SER A 54 -17.91 8.20 0.30
N VAL A 55 -16.74 7.81 -0.21
CA VAL A 55 -16.38 7.96 -1.62
C VAL A 55 -16.77 6.72 -2.43
N PRO A 56 -17.11 6.86 -3.72
CA PRO A 56 -17.46 5.74 -4.58
C PRO A 56 -16.35 4.72 -4.73
N PHE A 57 -16.71 3.45 -4.96
CA PHE A 57 -15.77 2.33 -5.10
C PHE A 57 -14.74 2.50 -6.24
N ARG A 58 -15.02 3.35 -7.24
CA ARG A 58 -14.05 3.69 -8.29
C ARG A 58 -12.71 4.23 -7.76
N PHE A 59 -12.69 4.74 -6.51
CA PHE A 59 -11.47 5.20 -5.83
C PHE A 59 -10.78 4.11 -5.00
N CYS A 60 -11.11 2.83 -5.22
CA CYS A 60 -10.51 1.72 -4.47
C CYS A 60 -8.99 1.64 -4.65
N SER A 61 -8.49 1.91 -5.85
CA SER A 61 -7.04 1.94 -6.12
C SER A 61 -6.33 2.98 -5.24
N ASP A 62 -6.89 4.18 -5.16
CA ASP A 62 -6.34 5.27 -4.34
C ASP A 62 -6.41 4.94 -2.86
N ALA A 63 -7.50 4.31 -2.41
CA ALA A 63 -7.67 3.88 -1.04
C ALA A 63 -6.65 2.81 -0.63
N PHE A 64 -6.40 1.81 -1.48
CA PHE A 64 -5.41 0.77 -1.20
C PHE A 64 -3.98 1.29 -1.25
N THR A 65 -3.68 2.19 -2.18
CA THR A 65 -2.38 2.88 -2.23
C THR A 65 -2.15 3.70 -0.96
N THR A 66 -3.17 4.45 -0.53
CA THR A 66 -3.14 5.21 0.72
C THR A 66 -3.01 4.30 1.94
N ALA A 67 -3.71 3.16 1.96
CA ALA A 67 -3.58 2.17 3.02
C ALA A 67 -2.14 1.65 3.13
N CYS A 68 -1.50 1.28 2.02
CA CYS A 68 -0.10 0.86 2.00
C CYS A 68 0.82 1.97 2.51
N PHE A 69 0.58 3.20 2.08
CA PHE A 69 1.34 4.37 2.51
C PHE A 69 1.25 4.58 4.03
N LEU A 70 0.05 4.53 4.60
CA LEU A 70 -0.20 4.69 6.03
C LEU A 70 0.39 3.54 6.84
N ILE A 71 0.13 2.29 6.46
CA ILE A 71 0.61 1.09 7.17
C ILE A 71 2.15 1.11 7.31
N ASN A 72 2.86 1.57 6.29
CA ASN A 72 4.31 1.67 6.34
C ASN A 72 4.83 2.79 7.24
N ARG A 73 3.98 3.74 7.61
CA ARG A 73 4.30 4.88 8.49
C ARG A 73 3.73 4.77 9.89
N LEU A 74 2.88 3.78 10.15
CA LEU A 74 2.34 3.56 11.48
C LEU A 74 3.32 2.74 12.35
N PRO A 75 3.53 3.12 13.60
CA PRO A 75 4.36 2.36 14.53
C PRO A 75 3.71 1.02 14.85
N SER A 76 4.52 -0.02 14.96
CA SER A 76 4.06 -1.37 15.26
C SER A 76 4.71 -1.90 16.54
N ARG A 77 3.90 -2.58 17.36
CA ARG A 77 4.42 -3.26 18.57
C ARG A 77 5.47 -4.32 18.23
N LEU A 78 5.32 -5.01 17.11
CA LEU A 78 6.28 -6.02 16.64
C LEU A 78 7.63 -5.43 16.25
N LEU A 79 7.70 -4.14 15.98
CA LEU A 79 8.89 -3.40 15.60
C LEU A 79 9.38 -2.46 16.72
N HIS A 80 9.06 -2.80 17.99
CA HIS A 80 9.43 -1.98 19.15
C HIS A 80 8.96 -0.53 19.04
N ILE A 81 7.71 -0.31 18.58
CA ILE A 81 7.08 1.00 18.37
C ILE A 81 7.71 1.79 17.20
N LYS A 82 8.61 1.21 16.44
CA LYS A 82 9.13 1.81 15.21
C LYS A 82 8.20 1.57 14.02
N THR A 83 8.33 2.42 13.02
CA THR A 83 7.59 2.25 11.76
C THR A 83 8.40 1.39 10.78
N PRO A 84 7.74 0.66 9.85
CA PRO A 84 8.44 -0.04 8.78
C PRO A 84 9.34 0.88 7.95
N LEU A 85 8.88 2.11 7.67
CA LEU A 85 9.64 3.11 6.92
C LEU A 85 10.92 3.50 7.64
N GLU A 86 10.84 3.72 8.95
CA GLU A 86 11.99 4.08 9.79
C GLU A 86 13.04 2.97 9.82
N LEU A 87 12.61 1.71 9.89
CA LEU A 87 13.53 0.57 9.86
C LEU A 87 14.18 0.37 8.49
N LEU A 88 13.47 0.67 7.41
CA LEU A 88 13.97 0.46 6.05
C LEU A 88 14.89 1.61 5.61
N LEU A 89 14.51 2.85 5.86
CA LEU A 89 15.18 4.04 5.34
C LEU A 89 15.95 4.84 6.40
N GLY A 90 15.84 4.49 7.69
CA GLY A 90 16.45 5.24 8.78
C GLY A 90 15.85 6.63 9.02
N GLN A 91 14.71 6.93 8.42
CA GLN A 91 14.04 8.23 8.48
C GLN A 91 12.75 8.14 9.29
N THR A 92 12.59 9.04 10.25
CA THR A 92 11.31 9.18 10.97
C THR A 92 10.24 9.75 10.05
N PRO A 93 9.03 9.17 10.03
CA PRO A 93 7.95 9.69 9.18
C PRO A 93 7.51 11.08 9.63
N ASP A 94 7.35 11.98 8.67
CA ASP A 94 6.65 13.24 8.88
C ASP A 94 5.16 13.03 8.64
N TYR A 95 4.32 13.49 9.56
CA TYR A 95 2.86 13.38 9.49
C TYR A 95 2.18 14.72 9.21
N THR A 96 2.91 15.83 9.19
CA THR A 96 2.36 17.19 9.08
C THR A 96 1.61 17.44 7.76
N PHE A 97 2.03 16.75 6.69
CA PHE A 97 1.41 16.87 5.37
C PHE A 97 0.19 15.96 5.18
N LEU A 98 -0.11 15.06 6.12
CA LEU A 98 -1.23 14.13 5.98
C LEU A 98 -2.56 14.88 6.05
N LYS A 99 -3.45 14.52 5.12
CA LYS A 99 -4.82 15.02 5.07
C LYS A 99 -5.78 13.84 5.18
N VAL A 100 -7.01 14.12 5.54
CA VAL A 100 -8.06 13.11 5.62
C VAL A 100 -8.34 12.57 4.22
N PHE A 101 -8.38 11.25 4.07
CA PHE A 101 -8.72 10.61 2.80
C PHE A 101 -10.12 11.03 2.36
N GLY A 102 -10.26 11.40 1.09
CA GLY A 102 -11.53 11.88 0.55
C GLY A 102 -11.86 13.34 0.86
N CYS A 103 -10.97 14.09 1.52
CA CYS A 103 -11.18 15.52 1.68
C CYS A 103 -11.14 16.24 0.32
N ALA A 104 -11.92 17.33 0.21
CA ALA A 104 -11.88 18.18 -0.96
C ALA A 104 -10.49 18.84 -1.10
N CYS A 105 -9.96 18.85 -2.31
CA CYS A 105 -8.72 19.56 -2.62
C CYS A 105 -8.94 20.53 -3.78
N TRP A 106 -8.30 21.68 -3.69
CA TRP A 106 -8.30 22.71 -4.73
C TRP A 106 -6.85 22.93 -5.16
N PRO A 107 -6.39 22.27 -6.24
CA PRO A 107 -5.04 22.46 -6.71
C PRO A 107 -4.89 23.93 -7.17
N HIS A 108 -3.83 24.58 -6.72
CA HIS A 108 -3.47 25.91 -7.20
C HIS A 108 -2.77 25.79 -8.54
N LEU A 109 -3.51 26.03 -9.60
CA LEU A 109 -3.00 25.96 -10.97
C LEU A 109 -2.39 27.29 -11.38
N ARG A 110 -1.26 27.23 -12.06
CA ARG A 110 -0.65 28.42 -12.64
C ARG A 110 -1.44 28.83 -13.89
N PRO A 111 -1.64 30.16 -14.14
CA PRO A 111 -2.47 30.62 -15.26
C PRO A 111 -2.00 30.18 -16.65
N TYR A 112 -0.73 29.75 -16.78
CA TYR A 112 -0.14 29.31 -18.05
C TYR A 112 -0.25 27.80 -18.29
N ASN A 113 -0.74 27.01 -17.34
CA ASN A 113 -0.98 25.60 -17.55
C ASN A 113 -2.23 25.41 -18.40
N LYS A 114 -2.11 24.66 -19.50
CA LYS A 114 -3.23 24.40 -20.41
C LYS A 114 -4.27 23.46 -19.82
N HIS A 115 -3.85 22.57 -18.94
CA HIS A 115 -4.73 21.64 -18.22
C HIS A 115 -4.17 21.28 -16.84
N ASN A 116 -5.03 20.68 -16.01
CA ASN A 116 -4.81 20.49 -14.58
C ASN A 116 -3.72 19.46 -14.23
N LEU A 117 -3.19 18.73 -15.20
CA LEU A 117 -2.20 17.66 -15.02
C LEU A 117 -0.84 17.99 -15.63
N GLU A 118 -0.62 19.23 -16.09
CA GLU A 118 0.70 19.71 -16.51
C GLU A 118 1.55 20.14 -15.30
N TYR A 119 2.76 19.60 -15.24
CA TYR A 119 3.77 19.98 -14.27
C TYR A 119 4.63 21.14 -14.75
#